data_23a194b5bb2ee88b23444686678bd009
#
_entry.id   23a194b5bb2ee88b23444686678bd009
#
_cell.length_a   1.000
_cell.length_b   1.000
_cell.length_c   1.000
_cell.angle_alpha   90.00
_cell.angle_beta   90.00
_cell.angle_gamma   90.00
#
_symmetry.space_group_name_H-M   'P 1'
#
loop_
_entity.id
_entity.type
_entity.pdbx_description
1 polymer ?
#
loop_
_entity_poly.entity_id
_entity_poly.type
_entity_poly.pdbx_seq_one_letter_code
_entity_poly.pdbx_strand_id
1 'polypeptide(L)'
;LHCTAALVSPSTGIVDSHALMLAYQGDAESDGAQLVFHTPLIAGRVRPEGGFELDFGGAEPMTLSCRVLINAAGLHAPGLARRIEGIPRDSIPPEYLCKGSYFTLAGRAPFSRLIYPVPQHAGLGVHLTLDLGGQAKFGPDTEWIATEDYTLDPRRADVFYAAVRSYWPALPDGALAPGYTGIRPKISGPHEPAADFAIAGPASHGVAGLVNLYGIESPGLTASLAIAEETLARLAA
;
A
#
# COMPACT_ATOMS: atom_id res chain seq x y z
N LEU A 1 -27.03 6.67 12.30
CA LEU A 1 -26.66 5.38 11.72
C LEU A 1 -27.83 4.42 11.72
N HIS A 2 -27.89 3.58 10.68
CA HIS A 2 -28.79 2.45 10.57
C HIS A 2 -27.96 1.16 10.70
N CYS A 3 -28.09 0.46 11.82
CA CYS A 3 -27.41 -0.80 12.11
C CYS A 3 -28.17 -1.57 13.20
N THR A 4 -28.01 -2.88 13.25
CA THR A 4 -28.58 -3.73 14.31
C THR A 4 -27.71 -3.77 15.56
N ALA A 5 -26.38 -3.64 15.38
CA ALA A 5 -25.39 -3.58 16.46
C ALA A 5 -24.14 -2.87 15.96
N ALA A 6 -23.32 -2.38 16.88
CA ALA A 6 -22.01 -1.80 16.56
C ALA A 6 -21.00 -2.12 17.66
N LEU A 7 -19.75 -2.31 17.25
CA LEU A 7 -18.60 -2.36 18.16
C LEU A 7 -17.95 -0.97 18.17
N VAL A 8 -17.54 -0.51 19.34
CA VAL A 8 -16.80 0.74 19.50
C VAL A 8 -15.36 0.43 19.83
N SER A 9 -14.42 0.95 19.03
CA SER A 9 -12.99 0.95 19.34
C SER A 9 -12.60 2.32 19.89
N PRO A 10 -12.35 2.45 21.19
CA PRO A 10 -12.06 3.75 21.81
C PRO A 10 -10.65 4.25 21.49
N SER A 11 -9.73 3.35 21.12
CA SER A 11 -8.32 3.64 20.83
C SER A 11 -8.01 3.84 19.35
N THR A 12 -8.99 3.63 18.45
CA THR A 12 -8.80 3.89 17.02
C THR A 12 -8.67 5.38 16.76
N GLY A 13 -7.68 5.75 15.97
CA GLY A 13 -7.41 7.12 15.58
C GLY A 13 -7.15 7.26 14.08
N ILE A 14 -6.71 8.43 13.70
CA ILE A 14 -6.24 8.76 12.35
C ILE A 14 -4.81 9.27 12.44
N VAL A 15 -4.05 9.09 11.37
CA VAL A 15 -2.67 9.56 11.27
C VAL A 15 -2.51 10.36 9.98
N ASP A 16 -1.74 11.44 10.05
CA ASP A 16 -1.22 12.11 8.86
C ASP A 16 -0.11 11.23 8.26
N SER A 17 -0.44 10.57 7.16
CA SER A 17 0.49 9.63 6.50
C SER A 17 1.74 10.33 5.96
N HIS A 18 1.62 11.57 5.48
CA HIS A 18 2.75 12.33 4.97
C HIS A 18 3.67 12.78 6.10
N ALA A 19 3.10 13.31 7.19
CA ALA A 19 3.88 13.69 8.37
C ALA A 19 4.57 12.47 9.00
N LEU A 20 3.91 11.31 9.02
CA LEU A 20 4.52 10.06 9.50
C LEU A 20 5.73 9.64 8.64
N MET A 21 5.60 9.69 7.30
CA MET A 21 6.71 9.39 6.40
C MET A 21 7.87 10.37 6.57
N LEU A 22 7.58 11.67 6.73
CA LEU A 22 8.61 12.68 6.98
C LEU A 22 9.30 12.48 8.33
N ALA A 23 8.59 12.03 9.36
CA ALA A 23 9.18 11.68 10.64
C ALA A 23 10.15 10.49 10.50
N TYR A 24 9.75 9.43 9.81
CA TYR A 24 10.65 8.29 9.54
C TYR A 24 11.86 8.69 8.70
N GLN A 25 11.67 9.57 7.72
CA GLN A 25 12.78 10.11 6.95
C GLN A 25 13.77 10.86 7.86
N GLY A 26 13.28 11.76 8.71
CA GLY A 26 14.12 12.53 9.62
C GLY A 26 14.90 11.65 10.60
N ASP A 27 14.26 10.61 11.14
CA ASP A 27 14.93 9.64 12.01
C ASP A 27 16.02 8.88 11.25
N ALA A 28 15.71 8.37 10.05
CA ALA A 28 16.67 7.66 9.22
C ALA A 28 17.88 8.53 8.83
N GLU A 29 17.65 9.78 8.43
CA GLU A 29 18.72 10.72 8.09
C GLU A 29 19.57 11.07 9.31
N SER A 30 18.97 11.18 10.51
CA SER A 30 19.70 11.40 11.76
C SER A 30 20.62 10.23 12.10
N ASP A 31 20.26 9.02 11.68
CA ASP A 31 21.09 7.81 11.81
C ASP A 31 22.04 7.59 10.61
N GLY A 32 22.15 8.57 9.70
CA GLY A 32 23.12 8.57 8.60
C GLY A 32 22.62 7.96 7.30
N ALA A 33 21.32 7.65 7.18
CA ALA A 33 20.75 7.23 5.91
C ALA A 33 20.74 8.39 4.91
N GLN A 34 20.80 8.05 3.61
CA GLN A 34 20.70 9.02 2.53
C GLN A 34 19.51 8.68 1.63
N LEU A 35 18.63 9.66 1.43
CA LEU A 35 17.55 9.56 0.46
C LEU A 35 17.99 10.16 -0.87
N VAL A 36 17.86 9.38 -1.94
CA VAL A 36 18.19 9.82 -3.29
C VAL A 36 16.95 9.69 -4.17
N PHE A 37 16.38 10.81 -4.56
CA PHE A 37 15.21 10.88 -5.41
C PHE A 37 15.58 10.85 -6.89
N HIS A 38 14.61 10.54 -7.76
CA HIS A 38 14.77 10.53 -9.22
C HIS A 38 15.89 9.61 -9.71
N THR A 39 16.21 8.58 -8.93
CA THR A 39 17.28 7.62 -9.19
C THR A 39 16.69 6.21 -9.27
N PRO A 40 15.96 5.87 -10.37
CA PRO A 40 15.31 4.58 -10.51
C PRO A 40 16.33 3.46 -10.66
N LEU A 41 16.11 2.34 -9.98
CA LEU A 41 16.84 1.09 -10.22
C LEU A 41 16.38 0.50 -11.57
N ILE A 42 17.32 0.37 -12.50
CA ILE A 42 17.07 -0.12 -13.87
C ILE A 42 17.26 -1.63 -13.95
N ALA A 43 18.39 -2.11 -13.43
CA ALA A 43 18.79 -3.50 -13.43
C ALA A 43 19.73 -3.78 -12.25
N GLY A 44 20.06 -5.05 -12.06
CA GLY A 44 21.05 -5.45 -11.08
C GLY A 44 21.44 -6.91 -11.24
N ARG A 45 22.42 -7.34 -10.45
CA ARG A 45 22.81 -8.73 -10.35
C ARG A 45 23.26 -9.10 -8.94
N VAL A 46 23.04 -10.35 -8.58
CA VAL A 46 23.66 -10.97 -7.42
C VAL A 46 25.12 -11.27 -7.74
N ARG A 47 26.05 -10.85 -6.91
CA ARG A 47 27.47 -11.05 -7.12
C ARG A 47 27.91 -12.42 -6.63
N PRO A 48 28.79 -13.13 -7.35
CA PRO A 48 29.27 -14.45 -6.94
C PRO A 48 29.94 -14.46 -5.56
N GLU A 49 30.62 -13.37 -5.20
CA GLU A 49 31.28 -13.17 -3.92
C GLU A 49 30.35 -12.68 -2.81
N GLY A 50 29.07 -12.51 -3.12
CA GLY A 50 28.03 -12.01 -2.22
C GLY A 50 27.74 -10.52 -2.41
N GLY A 51 26.51 -10.13 -2.02
CA GLY A 51 25.98 -8.79 -2.23
C GLY A 51 25.46 -8.57 -3.65
N PHE A 52 25.28 -7.32 -4.01
CA PHE A 52 24.59 -6.90 -5.24
C PHE A 52 25.40 -5.82 -5.95
N GLU A 53 25.29 -5.81 -7.27
CA GLU A 53 25.64 -4.69 -8.12
C GLU A 53 24.35 -4.18 -8.78
N LEU A 54 24.11 -2.89 -8.68
CA LEU A 54 22.83 -2.27 -9.02
C LEU A 54 23.06 -1.08 -9.95
N ASP A 55 22.38 -1.06 -11.08
CA ASP A 55 22.46 0.00 -12.08
C ASP A 55 21.27 0.96 -11.92
N PHE A 56 21.57 2.20 -11.66
CA PHE A 56 20.60 3.27 -11.49
C PHE A 56 20.57 4.18 -12.71
N GLY A 57 19.35 4.59 -13.08
CA GLY A 57 19.11 5.61 -14.10
C GLY A 57 18.91 6.99 -13.47
N GLY A 58 18.28 7.87 -14.24
CA GLY A 58 18.03 9.25 -13.86
C GLY A 58 18.96 10.23 -14.57
N ALA A 59 19.10 11.44 -14.02
CA ALA A 59 19.93 12.50 -14.63
C ALA A 59 21.43 12.14 -14.60
N GLU A 60 21.85 11.41 -13.56
CA GLU A 60 23.24 10.96 -13.37
C GLU A 60 23.23 9.44 -13.18
N PRO A 61 23.23 8.65 -14.28
CA PRO A 61 23.28 7.20 -14.16
C PRO A 61 24.53 6.73 -13.45
N MET A 62 24.36 5.74 -12.56
CA MET A 62 25.46 5.20 -11.76
C MET A 62 25.28 3.71 -11.48
N THR A 63 26.37 3.04 -11.16
CA THR A 63 26.36 1.66 -10.64
C THR A 63 26.86 1.67 -9.20
N LEU A 64 26.11 1.04 -8.30
CA LEU A 64 26.47 0.89 -6.89
C LEU A 64 26.54 -0.57 -6.51
N SER A 65 27.47 -0.89 -5.61
CA SER A 65 27.51 -2.21 -4.97
C SER A 65 27.05 -2.10 -3.52
N CYS A 66 26.25 -3.07 -3.07
CA CYS A 66 25.82 -3.16 -1.68
C CYS A 66 25.87 -4.62 -1.19
N ARG A 67 25.93 -4.79 0.13
CA ARG A 67 25.89 -6.12 0.76
C ARG A 67 24.48 -6.61 1.01
N VAL A 68 23.58 -5.68 1.27
CA VAL A 68 22.18 -5.96 1.61
C VAL A 68 21.29 -5.13 0.69
N LEU A 69 20.25 -5.75 0.18
CA LEU A 69 19.22 -5.13 -0.64
C LEU A 69 17.83 -5.42 -0.05
N ILE A 70 17.08 -4.37 0.25
CA ILE A 70 15.68 -4.47 0.67
C ILE A 70 14.83 -3.87 -0.44
N ASN A 71 14.05 -4.71 -1.09
CA ASN A 71 13.12 -4.28 -2.13
C ASN A 71 11.76 -3.94 -1.50
N ALA A 72 11.53 -2.67 -1.25
CA ALA A 72 10.28 -2.11 -0.72
C ALA A 72 9.54 -1.27 -1.77
N ALA A 73 9.60 -1.67 -3.06
CA ALA A 73 9.12 -0.88 -4.19
C ALA A 73 7.58 -0.94 -4.42
N GLY A 74 6.81 -1.47 -3.48
CA GLY A 74 5.34 -1.47 -3.52
C GLY A 74 4.79 -2.17 -4.77
N LEU A 75 4.03 -1.43 -5.61
CA LEU A 75 3.49 -1.94 -6.88
C LEU A 75 4.56 -2.52 -7.79
N HIS A 76 5.76 -1.96 -7.75
CA HIS A 76 6.86 -2.34 -8.65
C HIS A 76 7.79 -3.41 -8.07
N ALA A 77 7.56 -3.89 -6.84
CA ALA A 77 8.48 -4.81 -6.18
C ALA A 77 8.68 -6.14 -6.94
N PRO A 78 7.65 -6.82 -7.46
CA PRO A 78 7.85 -8.02 -8.28
C PRO A 78 8.56 -7.72 -9.60
N GLY A 79 8.19 -6.64 -10.28
CA GLY A 79 8.84 -6.19 -11.53
C GLY A 79 10.30 -5.85 -11.32
N LEU A 80 10.65 -5.21 -10.21
CA LEU A 80 12.02 -4.88 -9.86
C LEU A 80 12.84 -6.13 -9.55
N ALA A 81 12.31 -7.07 -8.77
CA ALA A 81 12.97 -8.34 -8.50
C ALA A 81 13.28 -9.13 -9.79
N ARG A 82 12.41 -9.05 -10.81
CA ARG A 82 12.63 -9.68 -12.12
C ARG A 82 13.78 -9.04 -12.92
N ARG A 83 14.18 -7.81 -12.61
CA ARG A 83 15.28 -7.08 -13.27
C ARG A 83 16.64 -7.35 -12.62
N ILE A 84 16.67 -8.09 -11.51
CA ILE A 84 17.90 -8.46 -10.82
C ILE A 84 18.26 -9.88 -11.20
N GLU A 85 19.39 -10.05 -11.89
CA GLU A 85 19.93 -11.35 -12.26
C GLU A 85 20.38 -12.11 -11.00
N GLY A 86 20.09 -13.41 -10.95
CA GLY A 86 20.41 -14.28 -9.82
C GLY A 86 19.29 -14.42 -8.80
N ILE A 87 18.17 -13.69 -8.91
CA ILE A 87 16.97 -13.95 -8.13
C ILE A 87 16.14 -15.06 -8.80
N PRO A 88 15.81 -16.17 -8.09
CA PRO A 88 15.00 -17.25 -8.64
C PRO A 88 13.62 -16.77 -9.07
N ARG A 89 13.23 -17.04 -10.30
CA ARG A 89 11.97 -16.54 -10.89
C ARG A 89 10.72 -17.09 -10.21
N ASP A 90 10.80 -18.31 -9.73
CA ASP A 90 9.73 -19.01 -8.98
C ASP A 90 9.50 -18.47 -7.57
N SER A 91 10.48 -17.72 -7.03
CA SER A 91 10.32 -17.02 -5.75
C SER A 91 9.60 -15.66 -5.86
N ILE A 92 9.33 -15.17 -7.08
CA ILE A 92 8.71 -13.89 -7.33
C ILE A 92 7.22 -14.10 -7.60
N PRO A 93 6.32 -13.57 -6.75
CA PRO A 93 4.89 -13.76 -6.94
C PRO A 93 4.38 -13.03 -8.19
N PRO A 94 3.17 -13.41 -8.66
CA PRO A 94 2.46 -12.60 -9.65
C PRO A 94 2.12 -11.23 -9.07
N GLU A 95 1.81 -10.29 -9.96
CA GLU A 95 1.41 -8.93 -9.60
C GLU A 95 0.06 -8.60 -10.20
N TYR A 96 -0.81 -8.04 -9.36
CA TYR A 96 -2.13 -7.59 -9.75
C TYR A 96 -2.37 -6.19 -9.18
N LEU A 97 -3.09 -5.39 -9.91
CA LEU A 97 -3.41 -4.02 -9.54
C LEU A 97 -4.88 -3.90 -9.13
N CYS A 98 -5.13 -3.53 -7.90
CA CYS A 98 -6.47 -3.37 -7.38
C CYS A 98 -6.69 -1.91 -6.96
N LYS A 99 -7.30 -1.13 -7.86
CA LYS A 99 -7.61 0.29 -7.62
C LYS A 99 -8.74 0.42 -6.61
N GLY A 100 -8.65 1.42 -5.76
CA GLY A 100 -9.68 1.85 -4.84
C GLY A 100 -9.94 3.33 -5.00
N SER A 101 -11.20 3.69 -5.21
CA SER A 101 -11.64 5.07 -5.35
C SER A 101 -12.16 5.61 -4.03
N TYR A 102 -12.00 6.91 -3.84
CA TYR A 102 -12.53 7.64 -2.68
C TYR A 102 -13.32 8.85 -3.11
N PHE A 103 -14.44 9.06 -2.43
CA PHE A 103 -15.28 10.25 -2.59
C PHE A 103 -15.29 11.03 -1.29
N THR A 104 -15.35 12.36 -1.39
CA THR A 104 -15.45 13.26 -0.25
C THR A 104 -16.88 13.73 -0.06
N LEU A 105 -17.28 13.99 1.18
CA LEU A 105 -18.57 14.60 1.48
C LEU A 105 -18.49 16.12 1.26
N ALA A 106 -19.40 16.67 0.47
CA ALA A 106 -19.60 18.10 0.44
C ALA A 106 -20.26 18.56 1.73
N GLY A 107 -19.64 19.51 2.43
CA GLY A 107 -20.13 20.05 3.69
C GLY A 107 -19.63 19.28 4.93
N ARG A 108 -20.28 19.56 6.06
CA ARG A 108 -19.86 19.03 7.36
C ARG A 108 -20.31 17.58 7.55
N ALA A 109 -19.39 16.73 8.00
CA ALA A 109 -19.72 15.37 8.40
C ALA A 109 -20.63 15.36 9.64
N PRO A 110 -21.71 14.55 9.65
CA PRO A 110 -22.57 14.41 10.83
C PRO A 110 -21.98 13.44 11.87
N PHE A 111 -20.78 12.93 11.63
CA PHE A 111 -20.11 11.94 12.47
C PHE A 111 -18.79 12.48 12.99
N SER A 112 -18.44 12.09 14.21
CA SER A 112 -17.17 12.40 14.87
C SER A 112 -16.25 11.18 14.99
N ARG A 113 -16.64 10.04 14.40
CA ARG A 113 -15.90 8.78 14.43
C ARG A 113 -15.86 8.15 13.06
N LEU A 114 -14.85 7.31 12.82
CA LEU A 114 -14.77 6.46 11.64
C LEU A 114 -15.87 5.40 11.71
N ILE A 115 -16.42 5.02 10.55
CA ILE A 115 -17.48 4.02 10.46
C ILE A 115 -17.07 2.96 9.45
N TYR A 116 -16.97 1.73 9.93
CA TYR A 116 -16.59 0.56 9.15
C TYR A 116 -17.78 -0.40 9.12
N PRO A 117 -18.49 -0.52 7.99
CA PRO A 117 -19.52 -1.55 7.84
C PRO A 117 -18.88 -2.94 7.89
N VAL A 118 -19.67 -3.96 8.18
CA VAL A 118 -19.23 -5.35 8.12
C VAL A 118 -18.71 -5.66 6.72
N PRO A 119 -17.53 -6.29 6.58
CA PRO A 119 -16.97 -6.64 5.27
C PRO A 119 -17.93 -7.49 4.43
N GLN A 120 -18.05 -7.16 3.15
CA GLN A 120 -18.81 -7.92 2.17
C GLN A 120 -17.86 -8.74 1.27
N HIS A 121 -18.37 -9.76 0.56
CA HIS A 121 -17.62 -10.82 -0.12
C HIS A 121 -16.48 -10.40 -1.08
N ALA A 122 -16.32 -9.13 -1.44
CA ALA A 122 -15.28 -8.68 -2.37
C ALA A 122 -14.46 -7.49 -1.86
N GLY A 123 -14.58 -7.11 -0.60
CA GLY A 123 -13.83 -5.97 -0.05
C GLY A 123 -14.26 -5.59 1.35
N LEU A 124 -13.56 -4.64 1.96
CA LEU A 124 -13.83 -4.16 3.31
C LEU A 124 -15.13 -3.33 3.43
N GLY A 125 -15.88 -3.15 2.32
CA GLY A 125 -17.00 -2.22 2.24
C GLY A 125 -16.54 -0.76 2.11
N VAL A 126 -17.48 0.13 1.80
CA VAL A 126 -17.20 1.57 1.71
C VAL A 126 -17.21 2.17 3.10
N HIS A 127 -16.05 2.43 3.66
CA HIS A 127 -15.88 3.03 4.97
C HIS A 127 -16.19 4.53 4.94
N LEU A 128 -16.59 5.09 6.08
CA LEU A 128 -16.50 6.51 6.34
C LEU A 128 -15.25 6.76 7.19
N THR A 129 -14.34 7.57 6.68
CA THR A 129 -13.17 8.06 7.40
C THR A 129 -13.23 9.59 7.52
N LEU A 130 -12.55 10.13 8.51
CA LEU A 130 -12.39 11.56 8.71
C LEU A 130 -10.92 11.91 8.55
N ASP A 131 -10.62 13.01 7.90
CA ASP A 131 -9.28 13.58 7.94
C ASP A 131 -9.08 14.47 9.19
N LEU A 132 -7.85 14.97 9.37
CA LEU A 132 -7.53 15.84 10.51
C LEU A 132 -8.32 17.16 10.51
N GLY A 133 -8.84 17.58 9.36
CA GLY A 133 -9.74 18.72 9.23
C GLY A 133 -11.21 18.39 9.52
N GLY A 134 -11.53 17.13 9.78
CA GLY A 134 -12.89 16.65 10.02
C GLY A 134 -13.73 16.45 8.75
N GLN A 135 -13.12 16.50 7.57
CA GLN A 135 -13.81 16.19 6.32
C GLN A 135 -14.03 14.67 6.20
N ALA A 136 -15.26 14.28 5.89
CA ALA A 136 -15.57 12.88 5.65
C ALA A 136 -15.16 12.44 4.24
N LYS A 137 -14.59 11.23 4.18
CA LYS A 137 -14.23 10.51 2.96
C LYS A 137 -14.86 9.13 3.00
N PHE A 138 -15.34 8.67 1.85
CA PHE A 138 -15.95 7.36 1.68
C PHE A 138 -15.09 6.53 0.75
N GLY A 139 -14.83 5.29 1.12
CA GLY A 139 -14.01 4.37 0.34
C GLY A 139 -13.15 3.45 1.21
N PRO A 140 -12.31 2.66 0.54
CA PRO A 140 -12.28 2.52 -0.91
C PRO A 140 -13.33 1.52 -1.43
N ASP A 141 -13.60 1.59 -2.72
CA ASP A 141 -14.18 0.48 -3.46
C ASP A 141 -13.08 -0.48 -3.97
N THR A 142 -13.44 -1.37 -4.92
CA THR A 142 -12.53 -2.35 -5.50
C THR A 142 -12.71 -2.38 -7.00
N GLU A 143 -11.62 -2.16 -7.74
CA GLU A 143 -11.57 -2.23 -9.20
C GLU A 143 -10.25 -2.88 -9.64
N TRP A 144 -10.32 -4.05 -10.28
CA TRP A 144 -9.15 -4.69 -10.85
C TRP A 144 -8.80 -4.03 -12.19
N ILE A 145 -7.56 -3.60 -12.33
CA ILE A 145 -7.07 -2.88 -13.51
C ILE A 145 -5.83 -3.57 -14.09
N ALA A 146 -5.62 -3.45 -15.39
CA ALA A 146 -4.51 -4.08 -16.08
C ALA A 146 -3.23 -3.22 -16.08
N THR A 147 -3.38 -1.91 -15.97
CA THR A 147 -2.27 -0.94 -15.98
C THR A 147 -2.51 0.09 -14.90
N GLU A 148 -1.44 0.71 -14.42
CA GLU A 148 -1.53 1.79 -13.45
C GLU A 148 -2.33 2.96 -14.02
N ASP A 149 -3.51 3.19 -13.46
CA ASP A 149 -4.39 4.30 -13.79
C ASP A 149 -5.02 4.86 -12.52
N TYR A 150 -4.62 6.07 -12.17
CA TYR A 150 -5.12 6.81 -11.01
C TYR A 150 -6.31 7.71 -11.34
N THR A 151 -6.85 7.63 -12.55
CA THR A 151 -8.04 8.41 -12.94
C THR A 151 -9.26 7.91 -12.16
N LEU A 152 -9.95 8.82 -11.49
CA LEU A 152 -11.20 8.54 -10.82
C LEU A 152 -12.36 8.73 -11.80
N ASP A 153 -13.18 7.71 -12.00
CA ASP A 153 -14.43 7.83 -12.76
C ASP A 153 -15.55 8.39 -11.86
N PRO A 154 -16.03 9.62 -12.11
CA PRO A 154 -17.08 10.23 -11.28
C PRO A 154 -18.39 9.43 -11.23
N ARG A 155 -18.68 8.61 -12.26
CA ARG A 155 -19.89 7.78 -12.33
C ARG A 155 -19.90 6.67 -11.27
N ARG A 156 -18.75 6.33 -10.71
CA ARG A 156 -18.66 5.38 -9.59
C ARG A 156 -19.36 5.88 -8.33
N ALA A 157 -19.65 7.17 -8.23
CA ALA A 157 -20.42 7.74 -7.12
C ALA A 157 -21.73 6.98 -6.86
N ASP A 158 -22.40 6.45 -7.88
CA ASP A 158 -23.66 5.72 -7.73
C ASP A 158 -23.52 4.49 -6.83
N VAL A 159 -22.41 3.75 -6.99
CA VAL A 159 -22.09 2.59 -6.15
C VAL A 159 -21.84 3.04 -4.70
N PHE A 160 -21.17 4.18 -4.51
CA PHE A 160 -20.92 4.75 -3.19
C PHE A 160 -22.20 5.22 -2.50
N TYR A 161 -23.12 5.87 -3.23
CA TYR A 161 -24.42 6.24 -2.66
C TYR A 161 -25.18 5.02 -2.13
N ALA A 162 -25.24 3.94 -2.90
CA ALA A 162 -25.89 2.71 -2.47
C ALA A 162 -25.23 2.10 -1.23
N ALA A 163 -23.90 2.01 -1.21
CA ALA A 163 -23.13 1.44 -0.10
C ALA A 163 -23.27 2.29 1.18
N VAL A 164 -23.08 3.60 1.08
CA VAL A 164 -23.14 4.51 2.24
C VAL A 164 -24.55 4.60 2.81
N ARG A 165 -25.59 4.65 1.97
CA ARG A 165 -26.98 4.69 2.43
C ARG A 165 -27.44 3.44 3.16
N SER A 166 -26.73 2.33 3.00
CA SER A 166 -27.01 1.13 3.79
C SER A 166 -26.82 1.35 5.30
N TYR A 167 -25.87 2.20 5.70
CA TYR A 167 -25.63 2.54 7.10
C TYR A 167 -25.93 4.02 7.44
N TRP A 168 -25.97 4.90 6.45
CA TRP A 168 -26.38 6.30 6.59
C TRP A 168 -27.42 6.69 5.54
N PRO A 169 -28.71 6.32 5.76
CA PRO A 169 -29.79 6.56 4.79
C PRO A 169 -30.02 8.04 4.46
N ALA A 170 -29.62 8.95 5.36
CA ALA A 170 -29.80 10.39 5.19
C ALA A 170 -28.73 11.06 4.32
N LEU A 171 -27.83 10.31 3.65
CA LEU A 171 -26.86 10.88 2.71
C LEU A 171 -27.59 11.60 1.57
N PRO A 172 -27.44 12.95 1.44
CA PRO A 172 -28.15 13.73 0.42
C PRO A 172 -27.67 13.37 -1.00
N ASP A 173 -28.55 13.53 -1.98
CA ASP A 173 -28.16 13.44 -3.39
C ASP A 173 -27.18 14.57 -3.74
N GLY A 174 -26.22 14.29 -4.62
CA GLY A 174 -25.20 15.25 -5.04
C GLY A 174 -24.18 15.63 -3.96
N ALA A 175 -24.19 14.98 -2.80
CA ALA A 175 -23.28 15.31 -1.70
C ALA A 175 -21.87 14.67 -1.83
N LEU A 176 -21.70 13.70 -2.72
CA LEU A 176 -20.41 13.06 -2.95
C LEU A 176 -19.65 13.75 -4.10
N ALA A 177 -18.47 14.24 -3.81
CA ALA A 177 -17.54 14.78 -4.80
C ALA A 177 -16.35 13.82 -5.00
N PRO A 178 -15.81 13.70 -6.22
CA PRO A 178 -14.60 12.92 -6.46
C PRO A 178 -13.45 13.33 -5.53
N GLY A 179 -12.81 12.37 -4.91
CA GLY A 179 -11.66 12.57 -4.04
C GLY A 179 -10.36 12.15 -4.72
N TYR A 180 -9.88 10.96 -4.42
CA TYR A 180 -8.65 10.41 -4.99
C TYR A 180 -8.78 8.90 -5.21
N THR A 181 -7.77 8.32 -5.84
CA THR A 181 -7.63 6.86 -5.99
C THR A 181 -6.30 6.40 -5.43
N GLY A 182 -6.25 5.12 -5.05
CA GLY A 182 -5.02 4.41 -4.72
C GLY A 182 -5.02 3.05 -5.40
N ILE A 183 -3.86 2.47 -5.60
CA ILE A 183 -3.72 1.12 -6.17
C ILE A 183 -3.05 0.22 -5.15
N ARG A 184 -3.68 -0.91 -4.84
CA ARG A 184 -3.14 -1.91 -3.92
C ARG A 184 -2.25 -2.88 -4.69
N PRO A 185 -1.01 -3.15 -4.21
CA PRO A 185 -0.15 -4.19 -4.77
C PRO A 185 -0.66 -5.57 -4.33
N LYS A 186 -1.44 -6.22 -5.18
CA LYS A 186 -1.93 -7.58 -4.91
C LYS A 186 -1.00 -8.64 -5.47
N ILE A 187 -0.81 -9.72 -4.73
CA ILE A 187 -0.07 -10.93 -5.14
C ILE A 187 -0.97 -12.15 -5.30
N SER A 188 -2.28 -11.96 -5.16
CA SER A 188 -3.33 -12.92 -5.51
C SER A 188 -4.37 -12.27 -6.41
N GLY A 189 -4.92 -13.02 -7.35
CA GLY A 189 -5.86 -12.53 -8.35
C GLY A 189 -7.29 -12.33 -7.81
N PRO A 190 -8.21 -11.79 -8.65
CA PRO A 190 -9.58 -11.45 -8.24
C PRO A 190 -10.44 -12.63 -7.83
N HIS A 191 -10.06 -13.85 -8.22
CA HIS A 191 -10.81 -15.09 -7.95
C HIS A 191 -10.08 -16.01 -6.98
N GLU A 192 -8.97 -15.54 -6.40
CA GLU A 192 -8.16 -16.26 -5.44
C GLU A 192 -8.44 -15.76 -4.02
N PRO A 193 -8.20 -16.58 -3.00
CA PRO A 193 -8.18 -16.09 -1.62
C PRO A 193 -7.17 -14.93 -1.47
N ALA A 194 -7.52 -13.95 -0.66
CA ALA A 194 -6.61 -12.83 -0.37
C ALA A 194 -5.30 -13.38 0.24
N ALA A 195 -4.18 -13.04 -0.37
CA ALA A 195 -2.87 -13.34 0.19
C ALA A 195 -2.51 -12.34 1.29
N ASP A 196 -1.73 -12.80 2.27
CA ASP A 196 -1.09 -11.94 3.25
C ASP A 196 0.19 -11.32 2.66
N PHE A 197 0.81 -10.39 3.40
CA PHE A 197 2.11 -9.80 3.07
C PHE A 197 3.16 -10.89 2.90
N ALA A 198 3.96 -10.81 1.84
CA ALA A 198 5.07 -11.73 1.63
C ALA A 198 6.40 -11.00 1.90
N ILE A 199 6.98 -11.24 3.07
CA ILE A 199 8.31 -10.76 3.44
C ILE A 199 9.30 -11.89 3.14
N ALA A 200 9.82 -11.91 1.91
CA ALA A 200 10.63 -12.98 1.37
C ALA A 200 12.13 -12.71 1.64
N GLY A 201 12.69 -13.42 2.61
CA GLY A 201 14.11 -13.37 2.97
C GLY A 201 14.93 -14.52 2.37
N PRO A 202 16.23 -14.61 2.71
CA PRO A 202 17.17 -15.63 2.20
C PRO A 202 16.67 -17.07 2.36
N ALA A 203 15.99 -17.39 3.45
CA ALA A 203 15.45 -18.72 3.69
C ALA A 203 14.37 -19.15 2.66
N SER A 204 13.72 -18.20 1.99
CA SER A 204 12.67 -18.48 1.01
C SER A 204 13.16 -18.56 -0.44
N HIS A 205 14.22 -17.83 -0.79
CA HIS A 205 14.71 -17.73 -2.18
C HIS A 205 16.21 -18.03 -2.34
N GLY A 206 16.95 -18.32 -1.25
CA GLY A 206 18.35 -18.71 -1.29
C GLY A 206 19.35 -17.58 -1.58
N VAL A 207 18.94 -16.32 -1.70
CA VAL A 207 19.82 -15.19 -2.01
C VAL A 207 20.19 -14.46 -0.72
N ALA A 208 21.43 -14.61 -0.27
CA ALA A 208 21.91 -13.97 0.94
C ALA A 208 21.86 -12.43 0.84
N GLY A 209 21.41 -11.77 1.90
CA GLY A 209 21.37 -10.32 1.97
C GLY A 209 20.19 -9.67 1.21
N LEU A 210 19.26 -10.45 0.65
CA LEU A 210 18.06 -9.94 -0.02
C LEU A 210 16.82 -10.13 0.85
N VAL A 211 16.01 -9.07 0.96
CA VAL A 211 14.61 -9.18 1.39
C VAL A 211 13.71 -8.47 0.41
N ASN A 212 12.69 -9.16 -0.09
CA ASN A 212 11.65 -8.59 -0.92
C ASN A 212 10.36 -8.44 -0.12
N LEU A 213 9.74 -7.26 -0.21
CA LEU A 213 8.44 -6.97 0.39
C LEU A 213 7.39 -6.96 -0.71
N TYR A 214 6.56 -8.00 -0.78
CA TYR A 214 5.50 -8.14 -1.77
C TYR A 214 4.12 -8.04 -1.13
N GLY A 215 3.17 -7.46 -1.84
CA GLY A 215 1.78 -7.40 -1.40
C GLY A 215 1.55 -6.54 -0.16
N ILE A 216 2.44 -5.60 0.14
CA ILE A 216 2.27 -4.71 1.30
C ILE A 216 1.20 -3.67 0.97
N GLU A 217 -0.04 -4.00 1.33
CA GLU A 217 -1.20 -3.12 1.22
C GLU A 217 -1.71 -2.68 2.60
N SER A 218 -2.98 -2.32 2.77
CA SER A 218 -3.54 -2.02 4.10
C SER A 218 -3.53 -3.28 4.99
N PRO A 219 -3.02 -3.21 6.24
CA PRO A 219 -2.59 -2.04 7.01
C PRO A 219 -1.06 -1.76 6.99
N GLY A 220 -0.36 -1.97 5.88
CA GLY A 220 1.10 -1.89 5.78
C GLY A 220 1.71 -0.59 6.34
N LEU A 221 1.06 0.57 6.12
CA LEU A 221 1.57 1.84 6.66
C LEU A 221 1.61 1.83 8.19
N THR A 222 0.52 1.43 8.83
CA THR A 222 0.45 1.40 10.30
C THR A 222 1.23 0.25 10.92
N ALA A 223 1.53 -0.79 10.14
CA ALA A 223 2.38 -1.92 10.53
C ALA A 223 3.86 -1.74 10.13
N SER A 224 4.24 -0.60 9.56
CA SER A 224 5.55 -0.41 8.91
C SER A 224 6.74 -0.65 9.83
N LEU A 225 6.67 -0.27 11.11
CA LEU A 225 7.74 -0.55 12.08
C LEU A 225 7.88 -2.06 12.35
N ALA A 226 6.77 -2.77 12.54
CA ALA A 226 6.79 -4.22 12.71
C ALA A 226 7.28 -4.95 11.45
N ILE A 227 6.93 -4.45 10.25
CA ILE A 227 7.46 -4.95 8.98
C ILE A 227 8.97 -4.71 8.89
N ALA A 228 9.48 -3.57 9.37
CA ALA A 228 10.91 -3.31 9.41
C ALA A 228 11.64 -4.27 10.37
N GLU A 229 11.10 -4.50 11.56
CA GLU A 229 11.65 -5.49 12.52
C GLU A 229 11.68 -6.91 11.91
N GLU A 230 10.58 -7.34 11.29
CA GLU A 230 10.52 -8.64 10.60
C GLU A 230 11.51 -8.72 9.44
N THR A 231 11.70 -7.62 8.69
CA THR A 231 12.69 -7.54 7.60
C THR A 231 14.10 -7.78 8.12
N LEU A 232 14.46 -7.17 9.25
CA LEU A 232 15.76 -7.40 9.90
C LEU A 232 15.91 -8.84 10.38
N ALA A 233 14.86 -9.42 10.97
CA ALA A 233 14.87 -10.81 11.40
C ALA A 233 15.08 -11.78 10.23
N ARG A 234 14.46 -11.51 9.07
CA ARG A 234 14.65 -12.32 7.85
C ARG A 234 16.02 -12.20 7.24
N LEU A 235 16.72 -11.08 7.41
CA LEU A 235 18.11 -10.93 6.98
C LEU A 235 19.09 -11.75 7.82
N ALA A 236 18.77 -11.98 9.09
CA ALA A 236 19.63 -12.69 10.03
C ALA A 236 19.42 -14.21 10.00
N ALA A 237 18.35 -14.69 9.39
CA ALA A 237 17.99 -16.11 9.28
C ALA A 237 18.60 -16.77 8.04
#